data_f5228bce431dea9b2024427f3b21baec
#
_entry.id   f5228bce431dea9b2024427f3b21baec
#
_cell.length_a   1.000
_cell.length_b   1.000
_cell.length_c   1.000
_cell.angle_alpha   90.00
_cell.angle_beta   90.00
_cell.angle_gamma   90.00
#
_symmetry.space_group_name_H-M   'P 1'
#
loop_
_entity.id
_entity.type
_entity.pdbx_description
1 polymer ?
#
loop_
_entity_poly.entity_id
_entity_poly.type
_entity_poly.pdbx_seq_one_letter_code
_entity_poly.pdbx_strand_id
1 'polypeptide(L)'
;MLALLAFLAAQAVAPAQTPPANASTAPAATPAKWPTREGDHRVRDFRFHSGETLPELRLHYTTLGTPRRNAAGEIDNAVMVLHGTGGTGGQFLQPQFAGELYGPGQPLDIRRYWIILPDNIGHGKSSKPSDDLRMRFPKYDYADMVDAQHRLLTQELGIKRMRLIMGTSMGCMHGLVWGQTYPDFARALMPMGCLPIEIAGLNRMWRQLAIDGIKADPAWANGDYATQPAAGVRTAASLLFVAGGAPLYLQREFPARDAAATYARERVARSIAGIDANDLIYQIDSSRNYDPWPRLEAITAPVTWINSADDFINPRLLESPVRATKRMRNARFRLVPETADTRGHGTHTWAKFWKADLVDLLARTEPFR
;
A
#
# COMPACT_ATOMS: atom_id res chain seq x y z
N MET A 1 -38.90 -30.11 -56.47
CA MET A 1 -39.36 -30.85 -55.27
C MET A 1 -38.16 -31.62 -54.74
N LEU A 2 -37.47 -31.14 -53.74
CA LEU A 2 -36.53 -31.89 -52.92
C LEU A 2 -36.75 -31.49 -51.47
N ALA A 3 -37.20 -32.43 -50.67
CA ALA A 3 -37.43 -32.26 -49.24
C ALA A 3 -36.14 -32.33 -48.45
N LEU A 4 -35.83 -31.32 -47.65
CA LEU A 4 -34.73 -31.34 -46.68
C LEU A 4 -35.26 -31.86 -45.34
N LEU A 5 -34.87 -33.06 -44.96
CA LEU A 5 -35.11 -33.64 -43.63
C LEU A 5 -34.07 -33.04 -42.65
N ALA A 6 -34.55 -32.30 -41.64
CA ALA A 6 -33.76 -31.84 -40.52
C ALA A 6 -33.73 -32.91 -39.44
N PHE A 7 -32.53 -33.42 -39.12
CA PHE A 7 -32.29 -34.28 -37.96
C PHE A 7 -32.07 -33.39 -36.72
N LEU A 8 -33.02 -33.43 -35.78
CA LEU A 8 -32.81 -32.92 -34.41
C LEU A 8 -32.10 -34.01 -33.60
N ALA A 9 -30.83 -33.77 -33.29
CA ALA A 9 -30.12 -34.57 -32.30
C ALA A 9 -30.45 -34.00 -30.90
N ALA A 10 -31.14 -34.75 -30.08
CA ALA A 10 -31.35 -34.46 -28.68
C ALA A 10 -30.03 -34.66 -27.91
N GLN A 11 -29.42 -33.59 -27.43
CA GLN A 11 -28.29 -33.68 -26.51
C GLN A 11 -28.83 -34.00 -25.11
N ALA A 12 -28.46 -35.15 -24.58
CA ALA A 12 -28.71 -35.52 -23.20
C ALA A 12 -27.94 -34.60 -22.25
N VAL A 13 -28.66 -33.88 -21.38
CA VAL A 13 -28.09 -33.09 -20.29
C VAL A 13 -27.57 -34.08 -19.23
N ALA A 14 -26.26 -34.10 -19.03
CA ALA A 14 -25.64 -34.83 -17.94
C ALA A 14 -26.06 -34.26 -16.57
N PRO A 15 -26.33 -35.11 -15.56
CA PRO A 15 -26.72 -34.63 -14.23
C PRO A 15 -25.58 -33.84 -13.60
N ALA A 16 -25.92 -32.69 -12.99
CA ALA A 16 -25.01 -31.84 -12.24
C ALA A 16 -24.33 -32.65 -11.13
N GLN A 17 -23.01 -32.71 -11.19
CA GLN A 17 -22.23 -33.29 -10.11
C GLN A 17 -22.31 -32.38 -8.89
N THR A 18 -22.77 -32.93 -7.77
CA THR A 18 -22.73 -32.31 -6.45
C THR A 18 -21.26 -32.05 -6.08
N PRO A 19 -20.90 -30.82 -5.66
CA PRO A 19 -19.51 -30.57 -5.20
C PRO A 19 -19.22 -31.38 -3.94
N PRO A 20 -18.00 -31.91 -3.77
CA PRO A 20 -17.61 -32.65 -2.57
C PRO A 20 -17.71 -31.72 -1.34
N ALA A 21 -18.55 -32.10 -0.40
CA ALA A 21 -18.53 -31.58 0.96
C ALA A 21 -17.28 -32.12 1.62
N ASN A 22 -16.24 -31.29 1.76
CA ASN A 22 -15.17 -31.36 2.74
C ASN A 22 -14.02 -30.42 2.34
N ALA A 23 -14.26 -29.10 2.50
CA ALA A 23 -13.17 -28.21 2.80
C ALA A 23 -12.85 -28.41 4.28
N SER A 24 -11.78 -29.15 4.56
CA SER A 24 -11.21 -29.24 5.91
C SER A 24 -10.87 -27.83 6.38
N THR A 25 -11.70 -27.30 7.27
CA THR A 25 -11.38 -26.09 8.03
C THR A 25 -10.31 -26.47 9.04
N ALA A 26 -9.03 -26.46 8.62
CA ALA A 26 -7.96 -26.35 9.57
C ALA A 26 -8.21 -25.07 10.40
N PRO A 27 -8.15 -25.14 11.74
CA PRO A 27 -8.36 -23.96 12.57
C PRO A 27 -7.36 -22.87 12.12
N ALA A 28 -7.88 -21.67 11.80
CA ALA A 28 -7.04 -20.53 11.47
C ALA A 28 -6.06 -20.33 12.62
N ALA A 29 -4.77 -20.52 12.37
CA ALA A 29 -3.75 -20.29 13.38
C ALA A 29 -3.93 -18.86 13.92
N THR A 30 -4.01 -18.72 15.25
CA THR A 30 -4.07 -17.42 15.91
C THR A 30 -2.90 -16.58 15.39
N PRO A 31 -3.13 -15.36 14.87
CA PRO A 31 -2.05 -14.54 14.34
C PRO A 31 -0.94 -14.41 15.39
N ALA A 32 0.29 -14.68 15.02
CA ALA A 32 1.41 -14.54 15.92
C ALA A 32 1.46 -13.11 16.44
N LYS A 33 1.43 -12.93 17.76
CA LYS A 33 1.56 -11.62 18.38
C LYS A 33 3.02 -11.20 18.30
N TRP A 34 3.34 -10.32 17.38
CA TRP A 34 4.68 -9.77 17.21
C TRP A 34 5.06 -8.85 18.39
N PRO A 35 6.32 -8.89 18.88
CA PRO A 35 6.79 -8.00 19.95
C PRO A 35 6.99 -6.59 19.40
N THR A 36 5.95 -5.78 19.43
CA THR A 36 5.95 -4.40 18.95
C THR A 36 6.21 -3.39 20.07
N ARG A 37 6.81 -2.26 19.73
CA ARG A 37 6.87 -1.05 20.54
C ARG A 37 6.32 0.10 19.72
N GLU A 38 5.50 0.93 20.35
CA GLU A 38 4.92 2.13 19.73
C GLU A 38 5.60 3.39 20.26
N GLY A 39 5.60 4.44 19.47
CA GLY A 39 6.07 5.77 19.84
C GLY A 39 5.45 6.86 18.97
N ASP A 40 5.57 8.09 19.43
CA ASP A 40 5.14 9.29 18.74
C ASP A 40 6.31 10.26 18.59
N HIS A 41 6.56 10.73 17.39
CA HIS A 41 7.43 11.87 17.14
C HIS A 41 6.59 13.12 16.94
N ARG A 42 6.90 14.21 17.68
CA ARG A 42 6.18 15.48 17.63
C ARG A 42 7.07 16.55 17.00
N VAL A 43 6.65 17.05 15.86
CA VAL A 43 7.34 18.14 15.15
C VAL A 43 6.57 19.43 15.40
N ARG A 44 7.22 20.42 16.03
CA ARG A 44 6.65 21.74 16.23
C ARG A 44 6.73 22.57 14.96
N ASP A 45 5.73 23.41 14.74
CA ASP A 45 5.65 24.37 13.62
C ASP A 45 5.96 23.71 12.26
N PHE A 46 5.33 22.54 12.01
CA PHE A 46 5.53 21.83 10.77
C PHE A 46 4.93 22.61 9.61
N ARG A 47 5.79 23.07 8.70
CA ARG A 47 5.39 23.81 7.52
C ARG A 47 5.21 22.86 6.33
N PHE A 48 4.01 22.83 5.77
CA PHE A 48 3.67 22.05 4.59
C PHE A 48 4.09 22.75 3.31
N HIS A 49 4.24 21.99 2.24
CA HIS A 49 4.53 22.52 0.89
C HIS A 49 3.43 23.44 0.37
N SER A 50 2.19 23.29 0.86
CA SER A 50 1.09 24.24 0.62
C SER A 50 1.36 25.64 1.18
N GLY A 51 2.35 25.81 2.06
CA GLY A 51 2.66 27.03 2.79
C GLY A 51 1.96 27.13 4.14
N GLU A 52 0.99 26.27 4.41
CA GLU A 52 0.28 26.19 5.71
C GLU A 52 1.20 25.64 6.79
N THR A 53 0.90 25.94 8.05
CA THR A 53 1.69 25.45 9.20
C THR A 53 0.76 24.81 10.22
N LEU A 54 1.18 23.65 10.74
CA LEU A 54 0.55 23.02 11.89
C LEU A 54 1.43 23.25 13.13
N PRO A 55 0.91 23.80 14.22
CA PRO A 55 1.69 24.10 15.44
C PRO A 55 2.39 22.86 16.02
N GLU A 56 1.74 21.70 15.94
CA GLU A 56 2.31 20.41 16.30
C GLU A 56 1.82 19.33 15.35
N LEU A 57 2.74 18.66 14.66
CA LEU A 57 2.49 17.45 13.89
C LEU A 57 2.95 16.25 14.70
N ARG A 58 2.03 15.34 15.06
CA ARG A 58 2.34 14.04 15.64
C ARG A 58 2.48 13.00 14.52
N LEU A 59 3.59 12.29 14.49
CA LEU A 59 3.81 11.13 13.64
C LEU A 59 3.96 9.88 14.52
N HIS A 60 2.96 9.01 14.49
CA HIS A 60 2.96 7.75 15.21
C HIS A 60 3.76 6.69 14.45
N TYR A 61 4.43 5.78 15.18
CA TYR A 61 5.15 4.67 14.58
C TYR A 61 5.17 3.44 15.49
N THR A 62 5.27 2.28 14.85
CA THR A 62 5.47 0.99 15.52
C THR A 62 6.84 0.44 15.13
N THR A 63 7.55 -0.18 16.07
CA THR A 63 8.83 -0.84 15.78
C THR A 63 8.84 -2.30 16.22
N LEU A 64 9.68 -3.12 15.52
CA LEU A 64 10.00 -4.50 15.88
C LEU A 64 11.51 -4.68 15.82
N GLY A 65 12.03 -5.56 16.68
CA GLY A 65 13.49 -5.73 16.81
C GLY A 65 14.15 -4.56 17.56
N THR A 66 15.46 -4.47 17.43
CA THR A 66 16.27 -3.46 18.15
C THR A 66 17.31 -2.83 17.22
N PRO A 67 17.67 -1.55 17.44
CA PRO A 67 18.75 -0.92 16.71
C PRO A 67 20.08 -1.62 17.01
N ARG A 68 20.84 -1.91 15.96
CA ARG A 68 22.22 -2.37 16.03
C ARG A 68 23.15 -1.24 15.59
N ARG A 69 24.24 -1.03 16.32
CA ARG A 69 25.23 -0.02 15.96
C ARG A 69 26.47 -0.68 15.37
N ASN A 70 27.02 -0.07 14.33
CA ASN A 70 28.28 -0.45 13.72
C ASN A 70 29.46 0.07 14.56
N ALA A 71 30.71 -0.17 14.10
CA ALA A 71 31.92 0.29 14.77
C ALA A 71 32.03 1.81 14.90
N ALA A 72 31.37 2.58 14.03
CA ALA A 72 31.28 4.05 14.09
C ALA A 72 30.15 4.55 15.02
N GLY A 73 29.45 3.63 15.71
CA GLY A 73 28.34 3.97 16.59
C GLY A 73 27.02 4.29 15.86
N GLU A 74 26.97 4.13 14.55
CA GLU A 74 25.79 4.44 13.74
C GLU A 74 24.84 3.24 13.61
N ILE A 75 23.54 3.49 13.61
CA ILE A 75 22.54 2.44 13.39
C ILE A 75 22.65 1.95 11.95
N ASP A 76 22.82 0.63 11.78
CA ASP A 76 23.10 0.01 10.48
C ASP A 76 22.08 -1.02 10.00
N ASN A 77 21.08 -1.35 10.82
CA ASN A 77 20.11 -2.41 10.56
C ASN A 77 18.64 -1.93 10.43
N ALA A 78 18.43 -0.63 10.33
CA ALA A 78 17.08 -0.06 10.29
C ALA A 78 16.42 -0.27 8.92
N VAL A 79 15.19 -0.78 8.93
CA VAL A 79 14.34 -0.99 7.76
C VAL A 79 13.00 -0.28 7.97
N MET A 80 12.62 0.60 7.05
CA MET A 80 11.30 1.24 7.08
C MET A 80 10.37 0.59 6.07
N VAL A 81 9.12 0.33 6.49
CA VAL A 81 8.07 -0.21 5.62
C VAL A 81 6.88 0.74 5.60
N LEU A 82 6.52 1.22 4.41
CA LEU A 82 5.55 2.29 4.18
C LEU A 82 4.24 1.75 3.62
N HIS A 83 3.13 2.08 4.29
CA HIS A 83 1.79 1.60 3.95
C HIS A 83 1.14 2.32 2.76
N GLY A 84 0.07 1.73 2.22
CA GLY A 84 -0.76 2.29 1.15
C GLY A 84 -1.81 3.28 1.64
N THR A 85 -2.51 3.93 0.71
CA THR A 85 -3.64 4.86 0.97
C THR A 85 -4.69 4.17 1.85
N GLY A 86 -5.14 4.85 2.90
CA GLY A 86 -6.11 4.32 3.86
C GLY A 86 -5.56 3.25 4.81
N GLY A 87 -4.26 2.90 4.72
CA GLY A 87 -3.61 1.94 5.58
C GLY A 87 -2.95 2.56 6.81
N THR A 88 -2.28 1.71 7.59
CA THR A 88 -1.44 2.08 8.73
C THR A 88 -0.22 1.17 8.78
N GLY A 89 0.77 1.48 9.61
CA GLY A 89 1.90 0.60 9.86
C GLY A 89 1.48 -0.80 10.32
N GLY A 90 0.35 -0.93 11.00
CA GLY A 90 -0.21 -2.21 11.48
C GLY A 90 -0.56 -3.20 10.37
N GLN A 91 -0.77 -2.76 9.12
CA GLN A 91 -1.03 -3.69 8.00
C GLN A 91 0.12 -4.67 7.75
N PHE A 92 1.34 -4.30 8.14
CA PHE A 92 2.53 -5.14 7.96
C PHE A 92 2.76 -6.15 9.09
N LEU A 93 1.85 -6.24 10.05
CA LEU A 93 1.84 -7.25 11.10
C LEU A 93 0.97 -8.47 10.73
N GLN A 94 0.32 -8.45 9.56
CA GLN A 94 -0.54 -9.52 9.08
C GLN A 94 0.26 -10.78 8.68
N PRO A 95 -0.31 -11.99 8.84
CA PRO A 95 0.39 -13.25 8.59
C PRO A 95 1.03 -13.36 7.20
N GLN A 96 0.36 -12.88 6.15
CA GLN A 96 0.84 -12.94 4.77
C GLN A 96 2.05 -12.02 4.50
N PHE A 97 2.35 -11.09 5.39
CA PHE A 97 3.51 -10.22 5.34
C PHE A 97 4.51 -10.55 6.47
N ALA A 98 4.15 -10.30 7.71
CA ALA A 98 5.01 -10.52 8.88
C ALA A 98 5.40 -12.00 9.05
N GLY A 99 4.45 -12.92 8.84
CA GLY A 99 4.69 -14.36 8.94
C GLY A 99 5.70 -14.89 7.91
N GLU A 100 5.87 -14.19 6.80
CA GLU A 100 6.82 -14.53 5.74
C GLU A 100 8.18 -13.83 5.87
N LEU A 101 8.27 -12.74 6.65
CA LEU A 101 9.44 -11.86 6.64
C LEU A 101 10.14 -11.71 7.98
N TYR A 102 9.44 -11.75 9.12
CA TYR A 102 9.97 -11.26 10.40
C TYR A 102 10.44 -12.36 11.35
N GLY A 103 10.10 -13.61 11.07
CA GLY A 103 10.48 -14.75 11.91
C GLY A 103 11.97 -15.11 11.83
N PRO A 104 12.41 -16.04 12.69
CA PRO A 104 13.79 -16.52 12.70
C PRO A 104 14.24 -17.06 11.32
N GLY A 105 15.36 -16.54 10.81
CA GLY A 105 15.92 -16.95 9.52
C GLY A 105 15.21 -16.39 8.30
N GLN A 106 14.13 -15.63 8.46
CA GLN A 106 13.41 -14.97 7.37
C GLN A 106 14.14 -13.68 6.92
N PRO A 107 13.81 -13.14 5.73
CA PRO A 107 14.56 -12.03 5.13
C PRO A 107 14.72 -10.78 5.98
N LEU A 108 13.71 -10.45 6.80
CA LEU A 108 13.72 -9.32 7.74
C LEU A 108 13.59 -9.79 9.20
N ASP A 109 14.25 -10.90 9.54
CA ASP A 109 14.30 -11.45 10.91
C ASP A 109 14.54 -10.34 11.94
N ILE A 110 13.56 -10.13 12.84
CA ILE A 110 13.58 -9.05 13.84
C ILE A 110 14.71 -9.17 14.87
N ARG A 111 15.43 -10.30 14.92
CA ARG A 111 16.65 -10.44 15.71
C ARG A 111 17.86 -9.78 15.03
N ARG A 112 17.78 -9.53 13.72
CA ARG A 112 18.83 -8.94 12.89
C ARG A 112 18.50 -7.52 12.44
N TYR A 113 17.22 -7.23 12.19
CA TYR A 113 16.74 -5.95 11.66
C TYR A 113 15.87 -5.22 12.67
N TRP A 114 15.96 -3.91 12.64
CA TRP A 114 15.08 -3.01 13.34
C TRP A 114 14.05 -2.47 12.34
N ILE A 115 12.81 -2.99 12.42
CA ILE A 115 11.73 -2.65 11.51
C ILE A 115 10.97 -1.45 12.07
N ILE A 116 10.71 -0.45 11.23
CA ILE A 116 10.02 0.79 11.56
C ILE A 116 8.81 0.91 10.63
N LEU A 117 7.63 1.00 11.23
CA LEU A 117 6.33 1.04 10.58
C LEU A 117 5.63 2.36 10.96
N PRO A 118 5.88 3.48 10.28
CA PRO A 118 5.19 4.72 10.59
C PRO A 118 3.73 4.69 10.11
N ASP A 119 2.85 5.35 10.84
CA ASP A 119 1.59 5.84 10.33
C ASP A 119 1.85 7.19 9.65
N ASN A 120 1.52 7.33 8.39
CA ASN A 120 1.76 8.58 7.68
C ASN A 120 0.84 9.71 8.15
N ILE A 121 1.15 10.98 7.82
CA ILE A 121 0.24 12.12 8.02
C ILE A 121 -1.14 11.76 7.47
N GLY A 122 -2.19 12.05 8.23
CA GLY A 122 -3.56 11.75 7.83
C GLY A 122 -3.99 10.30 8.03
N HIS A 123 -3.17 9.45 8.68
CA HIS A 123 -3.44 8.02 8.83
C HIS A 123 -3.22 7.55 10.27
N GLY A 124 -3.93 6.49 10.64
CA GLY A 124 -3.75 5.77 11.91
C GLY A 124 -3.81 6.68 13.14
N LYS A 125 -2.75 6.65 13.94
CA LYS A 125 -2.62 7.47 15.14
C LYS A 125 -1.81 8.76 14.91
N SER A 126 -1.33 9.03 13.69
CA SER A 126 -0.70 10.30 13.33
C SER A 126 -1.74 11.42 13.22
N SER A 127 -1.28 12.70 13.27
CA SER A 127 -2.16 13.85 13.08
C SER A 127 -2.94 13.77 11.78
N LYS A 128 -4.24 14.00 11.83
CA LYS A 128 -5.18 13.84 10.73
C LYS A 128 -6.39 14.80 10.84
N PRO A 129 -7.14 15.02 9.77
CA PRO A 129 -8.31 15.90 9.76
C PRO A 129 -9.32 15.59 10.86
N SER A 130 -9.62 14.31 11.11
CA SER A 130 -10.62 13.89 12.10
C SER A 130 -10.20 14.11 13.55
N ASP A 131 -8.94 14.49 13.84
CA ASP A 131 -8.52 14.75 15.21
C ASP A 131 -9.24 16.02 15.77
N ASP A 132 -9.32 17.15 15.00
CA ASP A 132 -10.04 18.35 15.40
C ASP A 132 -10.28 19.34 14.25
N LEU A 133 -9.31 19.46 13.33
CA LEU A 133 -9.30 20.50 12.29
C LEU A 133 -10.24 20.24 11.13
N ARG A 134 -10.66 18.99 10.93
CA ARG A 134 -11.54 18.59 9.82
C ARG A 134 -11.00 19.08 8.48
N MET A 135 -11.82 19.74 7.65
CA MET A 135 -11.40 20.30 6.36
C MET A 135 -10.50 21.55 6.47
N ARG A 136 -10.19 22.01 7.69
CA ARG A 136 -9.18 23.06 7.95
C ARG A 136 -7.80 22.49 8.25
N PHE A 137 -7.66 21.16 8.25
CA PHE A 137 -6.35 20.52 8.34
C PHE A 137 -5.49 20.94 7.14
N PRO A 138 -4.18 21.22 7.31
CA PRO A 138 -3.31 21.62 6.19
C PRO A 138 -3.31 20.59 5.07
N LYS A 139 -3.30 21.06 3.82
CA LYS A 139 -3.26 20.18 2.65
C LYS A 139 -1.86 19.61 2.47
N TYR A 140 -1.66 18.41 2.94
CA TYR A 140 -0.41 17.68 2.78
C TYR A 140 -0.32 16.94 1.45
N ASP A 141 0.90 16.65 1.03
CA ASP A 141 1.25 15.81 -0.12
C ASP A 141 2.29 14.75 0.23
N TYR A 142 2.78 14.01 -0.77
CA TYR A 142 3.76 12.95 -0.52
C TYR A 142 5.14 13.49 -0.12
N ALA A 143 5.52 14.68 -0.54
CA ALA A 143 6.77 15.29 -0.14
C ALA A 143 6.71 15.71 1.35
N ASP A 144 5.57 16.23 1.83
CA ASP A 144 5.33 16.48 3.24
C ASP A 144 5.44 15.22 4.10
N MET A 145 4.82 14.12 3.62
CA MET A 145 4.89 12.83 4.31
C MET A 145 6.33 12.32 4.40
N VAL A 146 7.11 12.43 3.32
CA VAL A 146 8.52 12.01 3.29
C VAL A 146 9.37 12.90 4.20
N ASP A 147 9.14 14.23 4.24
CA ASP A 147 9.83 15.12 5.17
C ASP A 147 9.53 14.76 6.64
N ALA A 148 8.28 14.51 6.97
CA ALA A 148 7.89 14.08 8.32
C ALA A 148 8.54 12.73 8.70
N GLN A 149 8.56 11.76 7.78
CA GLN A 149 9.25 10.48 7.98
C GLN A 149 10.76 10.69 8.16
N HIS A 150 11.39 11.58 7.37
CA HIS A 150 12.82 11.88 7.50
C HIS A 150 13.13 12.47 8.88
N ARG A 151 12.30 13.40 9.38
CA ARG A 151 12.44 13.97 10.74
C ARG A 151 12.28 12.92 11.82
N LEU A 152 11.27 12.03 11.71
CA LEU A 152 11.12 10.88 12.61
C LEU A 152 12.41 10.05 12.67
N LEU A 153 12.97 9.67 11.51
CA LEU A 153 14.14 8.82 11.45
C LEU A 153 15.40 9.50 12.02
N THR A 154 15.60 10.78 11.71
CA THR A 154 16.83 11.50 12.07
C THR A 154 16.77 12.13 13.46
N GLN A 155 15.66 12.74 13.83
CA GLN A 155 15.55 13.52 15.07
C GLN A 155 15.09 12.66 16.26
N GLU A 156 14.14 11.74 16.05
CA GLU A 156 13.63 10.87 17.11
C GLU A 156 14.46 9.59 17.25
N LEU A 157 14.70 8.90 16.11
CA LEU A 157 15.33 7.59 16.12
C LEU A 157 16.86 7.62 15.94
N GLY A 158 17.43 8.77 15.65
CA GLY A 158 18.89 8.97 15.50
C GLY A 158 19.53 8.20 14.34
N ILE A 159 18.74 7.93 13.30
CA ILE A 159 19.17 7.17 12.13
C ILE A 159 19.78 8.12 11.12
N LYS A 160 21.04 7.88 10.73
CA LYS A 160 21.73 8.64 9.69
C LYS A 160 21.56 8.02 8.31
N ARG A 161 21.32 6.71 8.23
CA ARG A 161 21.16 5.98 6.99
C ARG A 161 20.35 4.71 7.18
N MET A 162 19.38 4.47 6.28
CA MET A 162 18.54 3.28 6.29
C MET A 162 19.23 2.10 5.58
N ARG A 163 19.06 0.90 6.12
CA ARG A 163 19.42 -0.34 5.42
C ARG A 163 18.52 -0.56 4.21
N LEU A 164 17.22 -0.30 4.38
CA LEU A 164 16.20 -0.47 3.35
C LEU A 164 15.02 0.47 3.63
N ILE A 165 14.50 1.08 2.58
CA ILE A 165 13.15 1.65 2.57
C ILE A 165 12.34 0.86 1.57
N MET A 166 11.25 0.25 2.02
CA MET A 166 10.29 -0.44 1.17
C MET A 166 8.88 0.07 1.42
N GLY A 167 8.01 -0.05 0.43
CA GLY A 167 6.66 0.44 0.59
C GLY A 167 5.71 -0.06 -0.47
N THR A 168 4.43 -0.07 -0.11
CA THR A 168 3.35 -0.61 -0.93
C THR A 168 2.40 0.48 -1.37
N SER A 169 1.97 0.49 -2.64
CA SER A 169 0.99 1.46 -3.17
C SER A 169 1.44 2.91 -2.94
N MET A 170 0.76 3.69 -2.09
CA MET A 170 1.21 5.02 -1.65
C MET A 170 2.66 4.98 -1.12
N GLY A 171 2.99 4.00 -0.27
CA GLY A 171 4.35 3.81 0.23
C GLY A 171 5.38 3.46 -0.85
N CYS A 172 4.96 2.84 -1.97
CA CYS A 172 5.77 2.68 -3.17
C CYS A 172 6.13 4.04 -3.78
N MET A 173 5.14 4.92 -3.92
CA MET A 173 5.32 6.29 -4.42
C MET A 173 6.22 7.11 -3.49
N HIS A 174 6.04 6.98 -2.17
CA HIS A 174 6.97 7.58 -1.19
C HIS A 174 8.40 7.07 -1.37
N GLY A 175 8.61 5.78 -1.64
CA GLY A 175 9.94 5.23 -1.90
C GLY A 175 10.67 5.92 -3.05
N LEU A 176 9.96 6.31 -4.11
CA LEU A 176 10.52 7.09 -5.23
C LEU A 176 10.80 8.54 -4.82
N VAL A 177 9.89 9.18 -4.08
CA VAL A 177 10.13 10.53 -3.52
C VAL A 177 11.33 10.53 -2.58
N TRP A 178 11.46 9.51 -1.72
CA TRP A 178 12.64 9.31 -0.85
C TRP A 178 13.93 9.25 -1.66
N GLY A 179 13.97 8.42 -2.70
CA GLY A 179 15.16 8.26 -3.53
C GLY A 179 15.56 9.53 -4.27
N GLN A 180 14.60 10.40 -4.61
CA GLN A 180 14.85 11.68 -5.27
C GLN A 180 15.27 12.79 -4.31
N THR A 181 14.67 12.81 -3.10
CA THR A 181 14.87 13.89 -2.13
C THR A 181 16.10 13.63 -1.26
N TYR A 182 16.32 12.37 -0.89
CA TYR A 182 17.43 11.95 -0.01
C TYR A 182 18.19 10.77 -0.64
N PRO A 183 18.88 10.95 -1.79
CA PRO A 183 19.45 9.85 -2.59
C PRO A 183 20.44 8.97 -1.85
N ASP A 184 21.15 9.51 -0.85
CA ASP A 184 22.18 8.80 -0.08
C ASP A 184 21.66 8.25 1.25
N PHE A 185 20.39 8.51 1.60
CA PHE A 185 19.85 8.14 2.90
C PHE A 185 19.49 6.65 3.01
N ALA A 186 19.14 5.99 1.90
CA ALA A 186 18.82 4.56 1.87
C ALA A 186 19.84 3.79 1.04
N ARG A 187 20.30 2.63 1.56
CA ARG A 187 21.18 1.72 0.82
C ARG A 187 20.44 0.91 -0.23
N ALA A 188 19.13 0.75 -0.08
CA ALA A 188 18.29 0.06 -1.02
C ALA A 188 16.85 0.59 -0.96
N LEU A 189 16.16 0.56 -2.08
CA LEU A 189 14.74 0.89 -2.19
C LEU A 189 13.99 -0.30 -2.78
N MET A 190 12.80 -0.60 -2.21
CA MET A 190 11.91 -1.63 -2.75
C MET A 190 10.48 -1.07 -2.90
N PRO A 191 10.22 -0.27 -3.94
CA PRO A 191 8.89 0.21 -4.26
C PRO A 191 8.02 -0.92 -4.82
N MET A 192 6.76 -1.06 -4.34
CA MET A 192 5.84 -2.14 -4.73
C MET A 192 4.44 -1.62 -5.01
N GLY A 193 3.92 -1.85 -6.21
CA GLY A 193 2.53 -1.53 -6.57
C GLY A 193 2.28 -0.05 -6.89
N CYS A 194 3.15 0.60 -7.67
CA CYS A 194 2.93 1.97 -8.17
C CYS A 194 3.53 2.19 -9.57
N LEU A 195 3.26 3.36 -10.13
CA LEU A 195 3.85 3.84 -11.37
C LEU A 195 4.75 5.07 -11.11
N PRO A 196 5.81 5.29 -11.93
CA PRO A 196 6.75 6.41 -11.77
C PRO A 196 6.35 7.65 -12.58
N ILE A 197 5.08 7.88 -12.74
CA ILE A 197 4.52 8.96 -13.56
C ILE A 197 3.41 9.65 -12.77
N GLU A 198 3.02 10.82 -13.23
CA GLU A 198 1.84 11.54 -12.75
C GLU A 198 0.63 10.60 -12.60
N ILE A 199 -0.15 10.78 -11.54
CA ILE A 199 -1.40 10.06 -11.37
C ILE A 199 -2.46 10.66 -12.29
N ALA A 200 -2.61 10.05 -13.47
CA ALA A 200 -3.52 10.45 -14.53
C ALA A 200 -4.44 9.29 -14.95
N GLY A 201 -5.22 9.50 -15.99
CA GLY A 201 -6.11 8.50 -16.56
C GLY A 201 -7.06 7.90 -15.55
N LEU A 202 -7.30 6.60 -15.66
CA LEU A 202 -8.27 5.89 -14.80
C LEU A 202 -7.90 5.96 -13.32
N ASN A 203 -6.60 5.97 -12.97
CA ASN A 203 -6.16 6.11 -11.58
C ASN A 203 -6.58 7.47 -10.99
N ARG A 204 -6.50 8.57 -11.74
CA ARG A 204 -7.02 9.87 -11.29
C ARG A 204 -8.54 9.90 -11.26
N MET A 205 -9.18 9.30 -12.26
CA MET A 205 -10.65 9.32 -12.38
C MET A 205 -11.33 8.69 -11.17
N TRP A 206 -10.97 7.46 -10.79
CA TRP A 206 -11.61 6.82 -9.64
C TRP A 206 -11.33 7.54 -8.32
N ARG A 207 -10.14 8.15 -8.16
CA ARG A 207 -9.81 8.98 -7.01
C ARG A 207 -10.71 10.21 -6.92
N GLN A 208 -10.90 10.90 -8.03
CA GLN A 208 -11.78 12.05 -8.08
C GLN A 208 -13.22 11.66 -7.77
N LEU A 209 -13.72 10.58 -8.41
CA LEU A 209 -15.08 10.07 -8.16
C LEU A 209 -15.30 9.64 -6.69
N ALA A 210 -14.28 9.11 -6.04
CA ALA A 210 -14.37 8.79 -4.61
C ALA A 210 -14.50 10.04 -3.74
N ILE A 211 -13.72 11.08 -4.02
CA ILE A 211 -13.82 12.38 -3.34
C ILE A 211 -15.17 13.04 -3.59
N ASP A 212 -15.61 13.07 -4.85
CA ASP A 212 -16.88 13.69 -5.25
C ASP A 212 -18.07 12.95 -4.66
N GLY A 213 -18.00 11.61 -4.58
CA GLY A 213 -19.03 10.78 -3.94
C GLY A 213 -19.19 11.10 -2.45
N ILE A 214 -18.10 11.37 -1.72
CA ILE A 214 -18.19 11.80 -0.33
C ILE A 214 -18.80 13.21 -0.24
N LYS A 215 -18.32 14.15 -1.07
CA LYS A 215 -18.78 15.55 -1.05
C LYS A 215 -20.22 15.73 -1.51
N ALA A 216 -20.73 14.82 -2.35
CA ALA A 216 -22.11 14.82 -2.82
C ALA A 216 -23.11 14.30 -1.77
N ASP A 217 -22.65 13.63 -0.72
CA ASP A 217 -23.51 13.19 0.38
C ASP A 217 -23.94 14.40 1.22
N PRO A 218 -25.23 14.75 1.32
CA PRO A 218 -25.68 15.90 2.10
C PRO A 218 -25.25 15.87 3.57
N ALA A 219 -25.08 14.66 4.13
CA ALA A 219 -24.61 14.47 5.49
C ALA A 219 -23.15 14.89 5.70
N TRP A 220 -22.35 15.08 4.64
CA TRP A 220 -20.96 15.54 4.74
C TRP A 220 -20.85 17.00 5.23
N ALA A 221 -21.86 17.83 4.95
CA ALA A 221 -21.97 19.21 5.48
C ALA A 221 -20.68 20.03 5.33
N ASN A 222 -20.03 19.99 4.16
CA ASN A 222 -18.74 20.63 3.88
C ASN A 222 -17.59 20.20 4.84
N GLY A 223 -17.70 19.02 5.41
CA GLY A 223 -16.74 18.45 6.34
C GLY A 223 -17.05 18.67 7.82
N ASP A 224 -18.13 19.39 8.15
CA ASP A 224 -18.53 19.68 9.53
C ASP A 224 -19.68 18.77 10.02
N TYR A 225 -19.69 17.51 9.57
CA TYR A 225 -20.71 16.53 9.95
C TYR A 225 -20.62 16.11 11.42
N ALA A 226 -21.80 15.88 12.02
CA ALA A 226 -21.92 15.27 13.35
C ALA A 226 -21.93 13.71 13.26
N THR A 227 -22.42 13.19 12.15
CA THR A 227 -22.49 11.75 11.85
C THR A 227 -21.84 11.51 10.49
N GLN A 228 -21.04 10.44 10.37
CA GLN A 228 -20.34 10.12 9.11
C GLN A 228 -21.29 10.10 7.90
N PRO A 229 -20.91 10.70 6.76
CA PRO A 229 -21.68 10.68 5.51
C PRO A 229 -21.58 9.26 4.91
N ALA A 230 -22.41 8.35 5.44
CA ALA A 230 -22.29 6.92 5.20
C ALA A 230 -22.49 6.52 3.73
N ALA A 231 -23.34 7.22 2.99
CA ALA A 231 -23.55 6.95 1.56
C ALA A 231 -22.34 7.35 0.73
N GLY A 232 -21.75 8.52 1.00
CA GLY A 232 -20.55 8.99 0.34
C GLY A 232 -19.32 8.12 0.64
N VAL A 233 -19.10 7.76 1.91
CA VAL A 233 -18.01 6.85 2.31
C VAL A 233 -18.19 5.47 1.68
N ARG A 234 -19.42 4.96 1.60
CA ARG A 234 -19.73 3.70 0.91
C ARG A 234 -19.38 3.77 -0.58
N THR A 235 -19.70 4.86 -1.26
CA THR A 235 -19.36 5.07 -2.68
C THR A 235 -17.83 5.01 -2.86
N ALA A 236 -17.08 5.75 -2.05
CA ALA A 236 -15.62 5.74 -2.10
C ALA A 236 -15.03 4.35 -1.84
N ALA A 237 -15.52 3.66 -0.80
CA ALA A 237 -15.08 2.30 -0.46
C ALA A 237 -15.40 1.28 -1.56
N SER A 238 -16.53 1.44 -2.26
CA SER A 238 -16.92 0.58 -3.40
C SER A 238 -15.97 0.77 -4.59
N LEU A 239 -15.60 2.02 -4.90
CA LEU A 239 -14.62 2.32 -5.95
C LEU A 239 -13.24 1.74 -5.62
N LEU A 240 -12.78 1.90 -4.37
CA LEU A 240 -11.52 1.32 -3.90
C LEU A 240 -11.53 -0.21 -3.97
N PHE A 241 -12.66 -0.84 -3.62
CA PHE A 241 -12.82 -2.30 -3.69
C PHE A 241 -12.70 -2.80 -5.14
N VAL A 242 -13.38 -2.15 -6.09
CA VAL A 242 -13.32 -2.52 -7.51
C VAL A 242 -11.93 -2.28 -8.09
N ALA A 243 -11.35 -1.09 -7.82
CA ALA A 243 -10.02 -0.74 -8.32
C ALA A 243 -8.90 -1.67 -7.79
N GLY A 244 -9.03 -2.15 -6.55
CA GLY A 244 -8.06 -3.08 -5.95
C GLY A 244 -8.33 -4.56 -6.23
N GLY A 245 -9.40 -4.88 -6.96
CA GLY A 245 -9.87 -6.26 -7.19
C GLY A 245 -8.91 -7.14 -7.99
N ALA A 246 -9.05 -8.46 -7.82
CA ALA A 246 -8.30 -9.50 -8.54
C ALA A 246 -9.29 -10.42 -9.26
N PRO A 247 -9.54 -10.24 -10.56
CA PRO A 247 -10.63 -10.94 -11.27
C PRO A 247 -10.57 -12.47 -11.17
N LEU A 248 -9.40 -13.07 -11.46
CA LEU A 248 -9.26 -14.54 -11.42
C LEU A 248 -9.44 -15.09 -10.01
N TYR A 249 -8.86 -14.45 -9.02
CA TYR A 249 -9.02 -14.84 -7.62
C TYR A 249 -10.49 -14.76 -7.17
N LEU A 250 -11.15 -13.63 -7.43
CA LEU A 250 -12.53 -13.42 -7.03
C LEU A 250 -13.48 -14.37 -7.76
N GLN A 251 -13.24 -14.67 -9.04
CA GLN A 251 -14.04 -15.64 -9.78
C GLN A 251 -13.91 -17.06 -9.21
N ARG A 252 -12.70 -17.45 -8.79
CA ARG A 252 -12.47 -18.75 -8.15
C ARG A 252 -13.14 -18.86 -6.79
N GLU A 253 -12.98 -17.84 -5.94
CA GLU A 253 -13.50 -17.87 -4.57
C GLU A 253 -15.04 -17.71 -4.52
N PHE A 254 -15.60 -16.95 -5.46
CA PHE A 254 -17.03 -16.61 -5.49
C PHE A 254 -17.62 -16.86 -6.88
N PRO A 255 -17.67 -18.12 -7.36
CA PRO A 255 -18.13 -18.44 -8.71
C PRO A 255 -19.65 -18.28 -8.86
N ALA A 256 -20.43 -18.33 -7.78
CA ALA A 256 -21.88 -18.18 -7.79
C ALA A 256 -22.28 -16.71 -7.64
N ARG A 257 -23.27 -16.29 -8.45
CA ARG A 257 -23.78 -14.91 -8.50
C ARG A 257 -24.10 -14.34 -7.11
N ASP A 258 -24.89 -15.07 -6.33
CA ASP A 258 -25.39 -14.57 -5.04
C ASP A 258 -24.30 -14.54 -3.97
N ALA A 259 -23.35 -15.48 -4.01
CA ALA A 259 -22.16 -15.47 -3.14
C ALA A 259 -21.27 -14.27 -3.45
N ALA A 260 -21.00 -13.96 -4.72
CA ALA A 260 -20.24 -12.81 -5.15
C ALA A 260 -20.91 -11.49 -4.71
N ALA A 261 -22.23 -11.36 -4.91
CA ALA A 261 -22.97 -10.18 -4.49
C ALA A 261 -22.96 -10.00 -2.96
N THR A 262 -23.09 -11.08 -2.20
CA THR A 262 -23.02 -11.05 -0.73
C THR A 262 -21.64 -10.65 -0.25
N TYR A 263 -20.59 -11.27 -0.80
CA TYR A 263 -19.20 -10.92 -0.47
C TYR A 263 -18.90 -9.43 -0.72
N ALA A 264 -19.31 -8.88 -1.87
CA ALA A 264 -19.10 -7.48 -2.19
C ALA A 264 -19.76 -6.55 -1.17
N ARG A 265 -21.03 -6.79 -0.82
CA ARG A 265 -21.75 -6.01 0.21
C ARG A 265 -21.07 -6.05 1.56
N GLU A 266 -20.72 -7.25 2.04
CA GLU A 266 -20.08 -7.43 3.33
C GLU A 266 -18.67 -6.84 3.36
N ARG A 267 -17.91 -6.98 2.29
CA ARG A 267 -16.53 -6.44 2.20
C ARG A 267 -16.54 -4.91 2.26
N VAL A 268 -17.46 -4.26 1.54
CA VAL A 268 -17.63 -2.81 1.61
C VAL A 268 -18.13 -2.39 2.99
N ALA A 269 -19.11 -3.07 3.56
CA ALA A 269 -19.62 -2.76 4.92
C ALA A 269 -18.52 -2.83 5.97
N ARG A 270 -17.66 -3.85 5.93
CA ARG A 270 -16.50 -3.95 6.84
C ARG A 270 -15.48 -2.83 6.61
N SER A 271 -15.27 -2.42 5.36
CA SER A 271 -14.30 -1.37 5.02
C SER A 271 -14.67 -0.02 5.61
N ILE A 272 -15.97 0.33 5.61
CA ILE A 272 -16.41 1.66 6.05
C ILE A 272 -16.44 1.84 7.57
N ALA A 273 -16.40 0.75 8.35
CA ALA A 273 -16.55 0.79 9.80
C ALA A 273 -15.48 1.61 10.55
N GLY A 274 -14.32 1.84 9.92
CA GLY A 274 -13.21 2.60 10.52
C GLY A 274 -12.76 3.80 9.67
N ILE A 275 -13.57 4.21 8.68
CA ILE A 275 -13.22 5.31 7.77
C ILE A 275 -13.90 6.60 8.26
N ASP A 276 -13.09 7.65 8.45
CA ASP A 276 -13.56 9.03 8.53
C ASP A 276 -13.57 9.65 7.13
N ALA A 277 -14.63 10.36 6.78
CA ALA A 277 -14.83 10.92 5.46
C ALA A 277 -13.78 11.97 5.08
N ASN A 278 -13.45 12.88 6.03
CA ASN A 278 -12.45 13.92 5.78
C ASN A 278 -11.06 13.32 5.68
N ASP A 279 -10.71 12.37 6.55
CA ASP A 279 -9.43 11.66 6.46
C ASP A 279 -9.27 10.99 5.09
N LEU A 280 -10.31 10.30 4.61
CA LEU A 280 -10.26 9.62 3.31
C LEU A 280 -10.10 10.60 2.13
N ILE A 281 -10.80 11.74 2.15
CA ILE A 281 -10.62 12.79 1.14
C ILE A 281 -9.16 13.24 1.09
N TYR A 282 -8.56 13.56 2.22
CA TYR A 282 -7.16 14.00 2.30
C TYR A 282 -6.19 12.90 1.89
N GLN A 283 -6.40 11.65 2.32
CA GLN A 283 -5.59 10.50 1.96
C GLN A 283 -5.57 10.25 0.44
N ILE A 284 -6.72 10.37 -0.21
CA ILE A 284 -6.84 10.21 -1.67
C ILE A 284 -6.21 11.40 -2.40
N ASP A 285 -6.44 12.63 -1.92
CA ASP A 285 -5.95 13.87 -2.55
C ASP A 285 -4.45 14.11 -2.34
N SER A 286 -3.82 13.49 -1.33
CA SER A 286 -2.39 13.67 -1.04
C SER A 286 -1.46 13.34 -2.22
N SER A 287 -1.96 12.60 -3.20
CA SER A 287 -1.25 12.21 -4.43
C SER A 287 -1.40 13.21 -5.58
N ARG A 288 -2.08 14.36 -5.38
CA ARG A 288 -2.49 15.28 -6.45
C ARG A 288 -1.37 15.84 -7.31
N ASN A 289 -0.17 15.96 -6.76
CA ASN A 289 1.02 16.52 -7.40
C ASN A 289 2.18 15.50 -7.53
N TYR A 290 1.89 14.20 -7.31
CA TYR A 290 2.89 13.17 -7.46
C TYR A 290 3.27 13.01 -8.93
N ASP A 291 4.54 13.30 -9.26
CA ASP A 291 5.18 13.01 -10.55
C ASP A 291 6.70 12.88 -10.37
N PRO A 292 7.22 11.67 -10.15
CA PRO A 292 8.66 11.46 -10.02
C PRO A 292 9.38 11.39 -11.37
N TRP A 293 8.65 11.33 -12.49
CA TRP A 293 9.25 11.11 -13.81
C TRP A 293 10.36 12.08 -14.18
N PRO A 294 10.24 13.40 -13.96
CA PRO A 294 11.28 14.35 -14.36
C PRO A 294 12.64 14.15 -13.69
N ARG A 295 12.70 13.50 -12.52
CA ARG A 295 13.90 13.40 -11.69
C ARG A 295 14.31 11.96 -11.36
N LEU A 296 13.96 10.97 -12.19
CA LEU A 296 14.28 9.55 -11.92
C LEU A 296 15.77 9.28 -11.81
N GLU A 297 16.62 10.00 -12.53
CA GLU A 297 18.07 9.88 -12.49
C GLU A 297 18.69 10.27 -11.16
N ALA A 298 17.98 11.07 -10.35
CA ALA A 298 18.42 11.43 -9.00
C ALA A 298 18.40 10.22 -8.02
N ILE A 299 17.68 9.15 -8.37
CA ILE A 299 17.63 7.92 -7.55
C ILE A 299 18.90 7.10 -7.83
N THR A 300 19.87 7.21 -6.94
CA THR A 300 21.17 6.53 -7.04
C THR A 300 21.22 5.20 -6.32
N ALA A 301 20.39 5.01 -5.30
CA ALA A 301 20.28 3.78 -4.54
C ALA A 301 19.88 2.59 -5.43
N PRO A 302 20.37 1.37 -5.17
CA PRO A 302 19.86 0.16 -5.78
C PRO A 302 18.36 -0.02 -5.53
N VAL A 303 17.61 -0.26 -6.62
CA VAL A 303 16.15 -0.44 -6.59
C VAL A 303 15.76 -1.82 -7.08
N THR A 304 14.86 -2.49 -6.35
CA THR A 304 14.07 -3.60 -6.85
C THR A 304 12.60 -3.20 -6.83
N TRP A 305 12.02 -3.01 -8.01
CA TRP A 305 10.64 -2.55 -8.16
C TRP A 305 9.72 -3.70 -8.51
N ILE A 306 8.59 -3.84 -7.79
CA ILE A 306 7.65 -4.95 -7.97
C ILE A 306 6.25 -4.40 -8.30
N ASN A 307 5.65 -4.89 -9.38
CA ASN A 307 4.22 -4.74 -9.64
C ASN A 307 3.60 -6.11 -9.95
N SER A 308 2.28 -6.21 -9.94
CA SER A 308 1.53 -7.41 -10.33
C SER A 308 0.89 -7.22 -11.71
N ALA A 309 0.84 -8.27 -12.51
CA ALA A 309 0.30 -8.21 -13.87
C ALA A 309 -1.23 -8.01 -13.91
N ASP A 310 -1.92 -8.39 -12.82
CA ASP A 310 -3.35 -8.23 -12.61
C ASP A 310 -3.72 -6.96 -11.82
N ASP A 311 -2.76 -6.05 -11.61
CA ASP A 311 -3.01 -4.77 -10.90
C ASP A 311 -3.73 -3.77 -11.83
N PHE A 312 -5.02 -3.57 -11.57
CA PHE A 312 -5.86 -2.65 -12.33
C PHE A 312 -5.48 -1.16 -12.10
N ILE A 313 -4.95 -0.82 -10.92
CA ILE A 313 -4.52 0.55 -10.58
C ILE A 313 -3.22 0.90 -11.34
N ASN A 314 -2.35 -0.09 -11.53
CA ASN A 314 -1.04 0.05 -12.18
C ASN A 314 -0.92 -0.88 -13.40
N PRO A 315 -1.70 -0.67 -14.46
CA PRO A 315 -1.80 -1.61 -15.58
C PRO A 315 -0.46 -1.80 -16.28
N ARG A 316 -0.07 -3.07 -16.47
CA ARG A 316 1.23 -3.47 -17.03
C ARG A 316 1.51 -2.90 -18.44
N LEU A 317 0.45 -2.69 -19.22
CA LEU A 317 0.56 -2.19 -20.59
C LEU A 317 1.01 -0.73 -20.69
N LEU A 318 1.01 0.04 -19.61
CA LEU A 318 1.62 1.38 -19.59
C LEU A 318 3.15 1.34 -19.68
N GLU A 319 3.78 0.20 -19.32
CA GLU A 319 5.23 -0.04 -19.40
C GLU A 319 6.12 1.03 -18.72
N SER A 320 5.51 1.95 -17.98
CA SER A 320 6.25 3.06 -17.36
C SER A 320 7.32 2.62 -16.37
N PRO A 321 7.16 1.56 -15.54
CA PRO A 321 8.26 1.06 -14.69
C PRO A 321 9.44 0.52 -15.52
N VAL A 322 9.18 -0.17 -16.63
CA VAL A 322 10.24 -0.69 -17.53
C VAL A 322 11.03 0.45 -18.14
N ARG A 323 10.34 1.53 -18.58
CA ARG A 323 11.00 2.72 -19.12
C ARG A 323 11.77 3.49 -18.04
N ALA A 324 11.21 3.58 -16.83
CA ALA A 324 11.84 4.25 -15.69
C ALA A 324 13.15 3.60 -15.28
N THR A 325 13.21 2.27 -15.24
CA THR A 325 14.44 1.54 -14.84
C THR A 325 15.59 1.76 -15.81
N LYS A 326 15.32 2.11 -17.08
CA LYS A 326 16.35 2.50 -18.06
C LYS A 326 16.96 3.86 -17.76
N ARG A 327 16.27 4.72 -17.01
CA ARG A 327 16.74 6.04 -16.59
C ARG A 327 17.42 6.01 -15.22
N MET A 328 17.20 4.96 -14.44
CA MET A 328 17.75 4.80 -13.09
C MET A 328 18.98 3.91 -13.12
N ARG A 329 20.09 4.37 -12.54
CA ARG A 329 21.41 3.71 -12.65
C ARG A 329 21.43 2.25 -12.18
N ASN A 330 20.72 1.93 -11.08
CA ASN A 330 20.80 0.65 -10.39
C ASN A 330 19.41 0.03 -10.16
N ALA A 331 18.47 0.20 -11.09
CA ALA A 331 17.11 -0.28 -10.92
C ALA A 331 16.83 -1.57 -11.69
N ARG A 332 16.06 -2.47 -11.05
CA ARG A 332 15.47 -3.66 -11.66
C ARG A 332 13.97 -3.62 -11.46
N PHE A 333 13.21 -3.97 -12.49
CA PHE A 333 11.77 -4.13 -12.41
C PHE A 333 11.39 -5.59 -12.56
N ARG A 334 10.50 -6.05 -11.70
CA ARG A 334 9.87 -7.35 -11.80
C ARG A 334 8.36 -7.21 -11.83
N LEU A 335 7.72 -7.84 -12.81
CA LEU A 335 6.29 -8.03 -12.87
C LEU A 335 5.94 -9.42 -12.34
N VAL A 336 5.20 -9.50 -11.23
CA VAL A 336 4.64 -10.76 -10.73
C VAL A 336 3.57 -11.22 -11.73
N PRO A 337 3.69 -12.43 -12.30
CA PRO A 337 2.71 -12.96 -13.25
C PRO A 337 1.32 -13.06 -12.60
N GLU A 338 0.28 -12.78 -13.37
CA GLU A 338 -1.10 -13.01 -12.97
C GLU A 338 -1.36 -14.50 -12.78
N THR A 339 -2.00 -14.86 -11.69
CA THR A 339 -2.45 -16.23 -11.38
C THR A 339 -3.77 -16.16 -10.60
N ALA A 340 -4.43 -17.29 -10.42
CA ALA A 340 -5.60 -17.37 -9.54
C ALA A 340 -5.25 -17.10 -8.05
N ASP A 341 -3.96 -17.09 -7.69
CA ASP A 341 -3.50 -16.81 -6.31
C ASP A 341 -3.07 -15.38 -6.09
N THR A 342 -2.82 -14.59 -7.14
CA THR A 342 -2.54 -13.15 -7.02
C THR A 342 -3.79 -12.38 -6.58
N ARG A 343 -3.59 -11.20 -6.04
CA ARG A 343 -4.61 -10.39 -5.37
C ARG A 343 -4.82 -9.03 -6.03
N GLY A 344 -4.58 -8.93 -7.34
CA GLY A 344 -4.63 -7.65 -8.04
C GLY A 344 -3.66 -6.65 -7.43
N HIS A 345 -4.14 -5.45 -7.15
CA HIS A 345 -3.35 -4.44 -6.45
C HIS A 345 -2.83 -4.93 -5.08
N GLY A 346 -3.61 -5.75 -4.38
CA GLY A 346 -3.23 -6.28 -3.06
C GLY A 346 -2.06 -7.27 -3.06
N THR A 347 -1.60 -7.77 -4.22
CA THR A 347 -0.49 -8.74 -4.34
C THR A 347 0.79 -8.25 -3.66
N HIS A 348 1.03 -6.93 -3.64
CA HIS A 348 2.19 -6.32 -3.00
C HIS A 348 2.25 -6.55 -1.47
N THR A 349 1.14 -6.89 -0.80
CA THR A 349 1.13 -7.21 0.64
C THR A 349 1.33 -8.70 0.93
N TRP A 350 1.38 -9.56 -0.10
CA TRP A 350 1.58 -11.00 0.03
C TRP A 350 3.03 -11.36 -0.28
N ALA A 351 3.87 -11.37 0.76
CA ALA A 351 5.31 -11.50 0.61
C ALA A 351 5.75 -12.79 -0.11
N LYS A 352 4.97 -13.86 -0.07
CA LYS A 352 5.26 -15.11 -0.79
C LYS A 352 5.53 -14.91 -2.29
N PHE A 353 4.97 -13.87 -2.92
CA PHE A 353 5.13 -13.62 -4.35
C PHE A 353 6.44 -12.91 -4.71
N TRP A 354 7.08 -12.23 -3.76
CA TRP A 354 8.22 -11.36 -4.03
C TRP A 354 9.36 -11.42 -2.99
N LYS A 355 9.24 -12.21 -1.91
CA LYS A 355 10.28 -12.28 -0.87
C LYS A 355 11.65 -12.70 -1.41
N ALA A 356 11.71 -13.49 -2.49
CA ALA A 356 12.98 -13.86 -3.13
C ALA A 356 13.69 -12.63 -3.73
N ASP A 357 12.95 -11.67 -4.27
CA ASP A 357 13.49 -10.42 -4.79
C ASP A 357 14.04 -9.51 -3.68
N LEU A 358 13.41 -9.54 -2.50
CA LEU A 358 13.92 -8.87 -1.32
C LEU A 358 15.25 -9.50 -0.87
N VAL A 359 15.34 -10.83 -0.85
CA VAL A 359 16.60 -11.54 -0.52
C VAL A 359 17.71 -11.14 -1.49
N ASP A 360 17.46 -11.16 -2.81
CA ASP A 360 18.42 -10.69 -3.82
C ASP A 360 18.84 -9.23 -3.59
N LEU A 361 17.88 -8.33 -3.33
CA LEU A 361 18.18 -6.93 -3.07
C LEU A 361 19.05 -6.75 -1.84
N LEU A 362 18.74 -7.43 -0.75
CA LEU A 362 19.54 -7.39 0.47
C LEU A 362 20.96 -7.93 0.24
N ALA A 363 21.11 -9.06 -0.45
CA ALA A 363 22.41 -9.67 -0.72
C ALA A 363 23.31 -8.78 -1.59
N ARG A 364 22.79 -8.23 -2.71
CA ARG A 364 23.57 -7.38 -3.62
C ARG A 364 23.89 -5.98 -3.08
N THR A 365 23.28 -5.60 -1.95
CA THR A 365 23.51 -4.31 -1.28
C THR A 365 24.23 -4.46 0.07
N GLU A 366 24.78 -5.65 0.38
CA GLU A 366 25.68 -5.89 1.51
C GLU A 366 27.14 -5.68 1.08
N PRO A 367 28.01 -5.40 2.05
CA PRO A 367 27.78 -5.07 3.44
C PRO A 367 27.85 -3.57 3.72
N PHE A 368 27.42 -3.19 4.92
CA PHE A 368 27.92 -1.98 5.57
C PHE A 368 29.41 -2.19 5.86
N ARG A 369 30.31 -1.84 4.92
CA ARG A 369 31.72 -1.68 5.20
C ARG A 369 32.03 -0.27 5.63
#